data_521f2783c248b0754424032e58568bc9
#
_entry.id   521f2783c248b0754424032e58568bc9
#
_cell.length_a   1.000
_cell.length_b   1.000
_cell.length_c   1.000
_cell.angle_alpha   90.00
_cell.angle_beta   90.00
_cell.angle_gamma   90.00
#
_symmetry.space_group_name_H-M   'P 1'
#
loop_
_entity.id
_entity.type
_entity.pdbx_description
1 polymer ?
#
loop_
_entity_poly.entity_id
_entity_poly.type
_entity_poly.pdbx_seq_one_letter_code
_entity_poly.pdbx_strand_id
1 'polypeptide(L)'
;MKNDQGFRWSALTFGAAYYPEQWDESLWEEDIRRMQAAGIQVVRVGDFSWSVFEPEEGVFSFRLFDIFMRTAEKTGMKVVFTTPTAAPPAWLTQKYPEVLNHTRTGIPFGHGGRRNYTYNSPRYRELCAIIVERIA
;
A
#
# COMPACT_ATOMS: atom_id res chain seq x y z
N MET A 1 -16.76 28.81 -2.11
CA MET A 1 -15.71 28.40 -3.07
C MET A 1 -14.59 27.76 -2.24
N LYS A 2 -14.47 26.43 -2.22
CA LYS A 2 -13.32 25.76 -1.61
C LYS A 2 -12.12 26.01 -2.51
N ASN A 3 -11.07 26.61 -1.93
CA ASN A 3 -9.80 26.82 -2.64
C ASN A 3 -9.21 25.42 -2.95
N ASP A 4 -9.39 24.97 -4.16
CA ASP A 4 -8.73 23.79 -4.72
C ASP A 4 -7.27 24.17 -5.03
N GLN A 5 -6.50 24.38 -3.97
CA GLN A 5 -5.05 24.44 -4.05
C GLN A 5 -4.53 23.01 -4.15
N GLY A 6 -4.74 22.42 -5.32
CA GLY A 6 -4.15 21.12 -5.64
C GLY A 6 -2.67 21.12 -5.27
N PHE A 7 -2.22 20.02 -4.68
CA PHE A 7 -0.84 19.81 -4.28
C PHE A 7 0.11 20.13 -5.46
N ARG A 8 0.94 21.16 -5.28
CA ARG A 8 1.93 21.57 -6.28
C ARG A 8 3.33 21.28 -5.77
N TRP A 9 4.07 20.51 -6.54
CA TRP A 9 5.51 20.37 -6.35
C TRP A 9 6.20 21.61 -6.87
N SER A 10 6.64 22.50 -6.00
CA SER A 10 7.34 23.75 -6.38
C SER A 10 8.85 23.56 -6.54
N ALA A 11 9.39 22.41 -6.11
CA ALA A 11 10.81 22.09 -6.15
C ALA A 11 11.01 20.56 -6.14
N LEU A 12 12.26 20.13 -6.34
CA LEU A 12 12.63 18.73 -6.15
C LEU A 12 12.31 18.32 -4.71
N THR A 13 11.53 17.26 -4.55
CA THR A 13 11.12 16.75 -3.26
C THR A 13 11.79 15.42 -3.00
N PHE A 14 12.47 15.32 -1.86
CA PHE A 14 13.13 14.08 -1.43
C PHE A 14 12.18 13.23 -0.60
N GLY A 15 12.06 11.95 -0.94
CA GLY A 15 11.13 11.03 -0.28
C GLY A 15 11.70 9.64 -0.09
N ALA A 16 11.04 8.85 0.78
CA ALA A 16 11.38 7.46 1.04
C ALA A 16 10.12 6.59 1.10
N ALA A 17 10.28 5.27 0.89
CA ALA A 17 9.25 4.30 1.24
C ALA A 17 9.27 4.09 2.76
N TYR A 18 8.08 4.01 3.36
CA TYR A 18 7.90 3.69 4.77
C TYR A 18 6.77 2.68 4.90
N TYR A 19 6.92 1.72 5.81
CA TYR A 19 5.98 0.62 6.01
C TYR A 19 5.47 0.64 7.45
N PRO A 20 4.48 1.49 7.78
CA PRO A 20 3.98 1.62 9.15
C PRO A 20 3.47 0.30 9.73
N GLU A 21 2.96 -0.60 8.89
CA GLU A 21 2.50 -1.93 9.28
C GLU A 21 3.59 -2.86 9.81
N GLN A 22 4.87 -2.49 9.67
CA GLN A 22 6.02 -3.27 10.16
C GLN A 22 6.59 -2.76 11.48
N TRP A 23 6.07 -1.64 12.00
CA TRP A 23 6.58 -0.96 13.18
C TRP A 23 5.49 -0.73 14.22
N ASP A 24 5.88 -0.66 15.48
CA ASP A 24 4.97 -0.28 16.55
C ASP A 24 4.46 1.17 16.36
N GLU A 25 3.17 1.39 16.60
CA GLU A 25 2.54 2.70 16.44
C GLU A 25 3.25 3.81 17.25
N SER A 26 3.83 3.46 18.41
CA SER A 26 4.55 4.39 19.28
C SER A 26 5.85 4.95 18.67
N LEU A 27 6.40 4.28 17.65
CA LEU A 27 7.64 4.70 16.97
C LEU A 27 7.40 5.66 15.81
N TRP A 28 6.20 5.70 15.25
CA TRP A 28 5.94 6.42 14.00
C TRP A 28 6.24 7.91 14.06
N GLU A 29 5.86 8.59 15.17
CA GLU A 29 6.09 10.03 15.31
C GLU A 29 7.59 10.36 15.38
N GLU A 30 8.36 9.54 16.09
CA GLU A 30 9.80 9.69 16.17
C GLU A 30 10.50 9.36 14.85
N ASP A 31 10.09 8.30 14.18
CA ASP A 31 10.61 7.94 12.85
C ASP A 31 10.37 9.05 11.84
N ILE A 32 9.17 9.63 11.83
CA ILE A 32 8.86 10.77 10.96
C ILE A 32 9.76 11.95 11.27
N ARG A 33 9.99 12.30 12.54
CA ARG A 33 10.88 13.39 12.91
C ARG A 33 12.32 13.14 12.45
N ARG A 34 12.81 11.91 12.58
CA ARG A 34 14.15 11.52 12.10
C ARG A 34 14.26 11.63 10.60
N MET A 35 13.25 11.17 9.87
CA MET A 35 13.18 11.31 8.42
C MET A 35 13.20 12.78 7.99
N GLN A 36 12.41 13.63 8.66
CA GLN A 36 12.41 15.08 8.40
C GLN A 36 13.76 15.74 8.70
N ALA A 37 14.41 15.37 9.80
CA ALA A 37 15.75 15.84 10.12
C ALA A 37 16.79 15.44 9.07
N ALA A 38 16.60 14.30 8.39
CA ALA A 38 17.41 13.85 7.26
C ALA A 38 17.01 14.50 5.91
N GLY A 39 16.03 15.41 5.91
CA GLY A 39 15.57 16.11 4.69
C GLY A 39 14.49 15.38 3.90
N ILE A 40 13.93 14.29 4.41
CA ILE A 40 12.81 13.58 3.79
C ILE A 40 11.53 14.38 4.01
N GLN A 41 10.83 14.69 2.94
CA GLN A 41 9.66 15.56 2.93
C GLN A 41 8.37 14.80 2.62
N VAL A 42 8.49 13.60 2.09
CA VAL A 42 7.36 12.76 1.69
C VAL A 42 7.69 11.29 1.94
N VAL A 43 6.71 10.54 2.42
CA VAL A 43 6.79 9.08 2.53
C VAL A 43 5.77 8.41 1.62
N ARG A 44 6.18 7.30 1.02
CA ARG A 44 5.29 6.44 0.24
C ARG A 44 4.92 5.24 1.10
N VAL A 45 3.62 4.96 1.23
CA VAL A 45 3.08 3.90 2.09
C VAL A 45 2.05 3.04 1.35
N GLY A 46 1.78 1.86 1.86
CA GLY A 46 0.66 1.01 1.43
C GLY A 46 0.98 0.02 0.31
N ASP A 47 2.16 0.02 -0.29
CA ASP A 47 2.53 -0.80 -1.45
C ASP A 47 2.23 -2.29 -1.30
N PHE A 48 2.42 -2.85 -0.12
CA PHE A 48 2.34 -4.29 0.15
C PHE A 48 1.31 -4.64 1.22
N SER A 49 0.41 -3.71 1.51
CA SER A 49 -0.47 -3.80 2.68
C SER A 49 -1.87 -4.35 2.36
N TRP A 50 -2.06 -5.04 1.24
CA TRP A 50 -3.37 -5.59 0.90
C TRP A 50 -3.91 -6.51 2.01
N SER A 51 -3.08 -7.40 2.56
CA SER A 51 -3.47 -8.27 3.67
C SER A 51 -3.80 -7.52 4.97
N VAL A 52 -3.31 -6.30 5.13
CA VAL A 52 -3.65 -5.42 6.26
C VAL A 52 -5.00 -4.75 6.03
N PHE A 53 -5.26 -4.29 4.80
CA PHE A 53 -6.53 -3.67 4.42
C PHE A 53 -7.67 -4.67 4.32
N GLU A 54 -7.37 -5.88 3.85
CA GLU A 54 -8.35 -6.94 3.61
C GLU A 54 -7.76 -8.28 4.08
N PRO A 55 -7.77 -8.54 5.40
CA PRO A 55 -7.24 -9.78 5.99
C PRO A 55 -8.00 -11.04 5.53
N GLU A 56 -9.29 -10.90 5.25
CA GLU A 56 -10.16 -11.92 4.65
C GLU A 56 -10.97 -11.28 3.54
N GLU A 57 -11.39 -12.06 2.54
CA GLU A 57 -12.16 -11.57 1.42
C GLU A 57 -13.41 -10.81 1.87
N GLY A 58 -13.51 -9.55 1.47
CA GLY A 58 -14.65 -8.67 1.79
C GLY A 58 -14.63 -8.10 3.20
N VAL A 59 -13.65 -8.44 4.04
CA VAL A 59 -13.46 -7.89 5.38
C VAL A 59 -12.38 -6.82 5.34
N PHE A 60 -12.77 -5.56 5.48
CA PHE A 60 -11.87 -4.41 5.35
C PHE A 60 -11.55 -3.77 6.70
N SER A 61 -10.29 -3.37 6.88
CA SER A 61 -9.81 -2.63 8.04
C SER A 61 -8.80 -1.57 7.63
N PHE A 62 -9.13 -0.31 7.86
CA PHE A 62 -8.25 0.83 7.55
C PHE A 62 -7.64 1.47 8.80
N ARG A 63 -7.97 0.95 9.99
CA ARG A 63 -7.60 1.53 11.29
C ARG A 63 -6.12 1.90 11.40
N LEU A 64 -5.22 1.01 10.99
CA LEU A 64 -3.78 1.24 11.08
C LEU A 64 -3.36 2.46 10.27
N PHE A 65 -3.79 2.51 9.01
CA PHE A 65 -3.45 3.62 8.12
C PHE A 65 -4.17 4.91 8.47
N ASP A 66 -5.39 4.86 9.03
CA ASP A 66 -6.08 6.04 9.56
C ASP A 66 -5.28 6.68 10.70
N ILE A 67 -4.73 5.88 11.61
CA ILE A 67 -3.88 6.39 12.70
C ILE A 67 -2.57 6.95 12.14
N PHE A 68 -1.92 6.23 11.22
CA PHE A 68 -0.70 6.69 10.58
C PHE A 68 -0.91 8.02 9.83
N MET A 69 -1.99 8.16 9.07
CA MET A 69 -2.31 9.39 8.35
C MET A 69 -2.51 10.58 9.27
N ARG A 70 -3.17 10.38 10.43
CA ARG A 70 -3.29 11.43 11.47
C ARG A 70 -1.92 11.81 12.06
N THR A 71 -1.04 10.84 12.26
CA THR A 71 0.32 11.08 12.73
C THR A 71 1.14 11.87 11.71
N ALA A 72 1.03 11.51 10.44
CA ALA A 72 1.67 12.23 9.33
C ALA A 72 1.14 13.68 9.21
N GLU A 73 -0.18 13.87 9.32
CA GLU A 73 -0.81 15.20 9.32
C GLU A 73 -0.31 16.06 10.48
N LYS A 74 -0.32 15.53 11.71
CA LYS A 74 0.16 16.19 12.91
C LYS A 74 1.62 16.64 12.79
N THR A 75 2.45 15.85 12.15
CA THR A 75 3.88 16.13 11.97
C THR A 75 4.19 16.92 10.70
N GLY A 76 3.21 17.15 9.82
CA GLY A 76 3.39 17.83 8.54
C GLY A 76 4.11 16.98 7.49
N MET A 77 4.22 15.67 7.69
CA MET A 77 4.80 14.76 6.71
C MET A 77 3.81 14.54 5.55
N LYS A 78 4.29 14.73 4.32
CA LYS A 78 3.50 14.43 3.13
C LYS A 78 3.47 12.93 2.88
N VAL A 79 2.34 12.42 2.42
CA VAL A 79 2.16 11.00 2.14
C VAL A 79 1.75 10.79 0.70
N VAL A 80 2.43 9.87 0.02
CA VAL A 80 1.99 9.25 -1.23
C VAL A 80 1.40 7.91 -0.85
N PHE A 81 0.09 7.81 -0.87
CA PHE A 81 -0.60 6.56 -0.61
C PHE A 81 -0.68 5.74 -1.89
N THR A 82 -0.19 4.51 -1.86
CA THR A 82 -0.15 3.63 -3.04
C THR A 82 -1.21 2.54 -2.97
N THR A 83 -1.62 2.06 -4.13
CA THR A 83 -2.51 0.90 -4.22
C THR A 83 -1.74 -0.38 -3.90
N PRO A 84 -2.27 -1.29 -3.07
CA PRO A 84 -1.55 -2.47 -2.59
C PRO A 84 -1.52 -3.63 -3.60
N THR A 85 -1.88 -3.37 -4.85
CA THR A 85 -2.09 -4.39 -5.89
C THR A 85 -0.82 -5.12 -6.34
N ALA A 86 0.35 -4.77 -5.78
CA ALA A 86 1.61 -5.47 -6.04
C ALA A 86 1.83 -6.70 -5.14
N ALA A 87 1.00 -6.89 -4.11
CA ALA A 87 1.15 -7.98 -3.14
C ALA A 87 -0.21 -8.55 -2.71
N PRO A 88 -0.78 -9.46 -3.51
CA PRO A 88 -2.04 -10.09 -3.16
C PRO A 88 -1.92 -10.87 -1.84
N PRO A 89 -2.94 -10.83 -0.98
CA PRO A 89 -2.96 -11.59 0.26
C PRO A 89 -3.02 -13.10 -0.02
N ALA A 90 -2.60 -13.90 0.97
CA ALA A 90 -2.56 -15.35 0.83
C ALA A 90 -3.93 -15.96 0.51
N TRP A 91 -5.00 -15.45 1.14
CA TRP A 91 -6.36 -15.92 0.88
C TRP A 91 -6.75 -15.82 -0.60
N LEU A 92 -6.30 -14.75 -1.29
CA LEU A 92 -6.62 -14.51 -2.69
C LEU A 92 -6.01 -15.58 -3.60
N THR A 93 -4.72 -15.85 -3.45
CA THR A 93 -4.00 -16.83 -4.28
C THR A 93 -4.38 -18.28 -3.94
N GLN A 94 -4.83 -18.54 -2.70
CA GLN A 94 -5.33 -19.84 -2.28
C GLN A 94 -6.73 -20.11 -2.83
N LYS A 95 -7.63 -19.11 -2.77
CA LYS A 95 -9.02 -19.23 -3.22
C LYS A 95 -9.15 -19.19 -4.74
N TYR A 96 -8.29 -18.42 -5.41
CA TYR A 96 -8.33 -18.16 -6.84
C TYR A 96 -6.97 -18.48 -7.49
N PRO A 97 -6.59 -19.77 -7.57
CA PRO A 97 -5.28 -20.16 -8.11
C PRO A 97 -5.07 -19.75 -9.57
N GLU A 98 -6.14 -19.47 -10.33
CA GLU A 98 -6.08 -18.96 -11.69
C GLU A 98 -5.51 -17.53 -11.80
N VAL A 99 -5.31 -16.85 -10.67
CA VAL A 99 -4.64 -15.55 -10.66
C VAL A 99 -3.12 -15.67 -10.71
N LEU A 100 -2.58 -16.85 -10.47
CA LEU A 100 -1.15 -17.06 -10.41
C LEU A 100 -0.48 -16.97 -11.78
N ASN A 101 0.70 -16.38 -11.81
CA ASN A 101 1.61 -16.49 -12.93
C ASN A 101 2.17 -17.92 -13.01
N HIS A 102 2.54 -18.31 -14.22
CA HIS A 102 3.18 -19.59 -14.48
C HIS A 102 4.53 -19.40 -15.14
N THR A 103 5.45 -20.30 -14.85
CA THR A 103 6.71 -20.40 -15.59
C THR A 103 6.43 -20.80 -17.05
N ARG A 104 7.46 -20.69 -17.90
CA ARG A 104 7.38 -21.18 -19.29
C ARG A 104 7.04 -22.69 -19.39
N THR A 105 7.31 -23.46 -18.35
CA THR A 105 7.02 -24.89 -18.25
C THR A 105 5.68 -25.19 -17.59
N GLY A 106 4.84 -24.17 -17.32
CA GLY A 106 3.49 -24.34 -16.77
C GLY A 106 3.44 -24.49 -15.24
N ILE A 107 4.54 -24.29 -14.52
CA ILE A 107 4.56 -24.37 -13.05
C ILE A 107 4.07 -23.03 -12.48
N PRO A 108 3.03 -23.00 -11.60
CA PRO A 108 2.56 -21.77 -10.98
C PRO A 108 3.63 -21.20 -10.02
N PHE A 109 3.73 -19.87 -9.96
CA PHE A 109 4.53 -19.20 -8.93
C PHE A 109 3.84 -19.34 -7.58
N GLY A 110 4.58 -19.83 -6.59
CA GLY A 110 4.10 -19.94 -5.22
C GLY A 110 3.90 -18.59 -4.53
N HIS A 111 3.09 -18.60 -3.46
CA HIS A 111 2.96 -17.45 -2.58
C HIS A 111 4.31 -17.08 -1.95
N GLY A 112 4.55 -15.77 -1.76
CA GLY A 112 5.82 -15.23 -1.25
C GLY A 112 6.85 -14.88 -2.33
N GLY A 113 6.66 -15.33 -3.56
CA GLY A 113 7.43 -14.88 -4.71
C GLY A 113 6.94 -13.51 -5.21
N ARG A 114 7.86 -12.62 -5.60
CA ARG A 114 7.46 -11.36 -6.24
C ARG A 114 6.72 -11.64 -7.56
N ARG A 115 5.60 -10.93 -7.77
CA ARG A 115 4.75 -11.02 -8.98
C ARG A 115 4.26 -12.45 -9.24
N ASN A 116 3.83 -13.12 -8.18
CA ASN A 116 3.21 -14.43 -8.29
C ASN A 116 1.82 -14.41 -8.98
N TYR A 117 1.30 -13.23 -9.27
CA TYR A 117 0.00 -12.97 -9.89
C TYR A 117 0.14 -12.49 -11.34
N THR A 118 -0.92 -12.61 -12.11
CA THR A 118 -1.00 -12.08 -13.47
C THR A 118 -2.14 -11.07 -13.63
N TYR A 119 -1.82 -9.90 -14.19
CA TYR A 119 -2.82 -8.90 -14.57
C TYR A 119 -3.71 -9.34 -15.74
N ASN A 120 -3.38 -10.43 -16.42
CA ASN A 120 -4.23 -11.01 -17.46
C ASN A 120 -5.44 -11.74 -16.88
N SER A 121 -5.40 -12.16 -15.60
CA SER A 121 -6.55 -12.74 -14.92
C SER A 121 -7.68 -11.70 -14.75
N PRO A 122 -8.88 -11.94 -15.32
CA PRO A 122 -10.03 -11.07 -15.06
C PRO A 122 -10.37 -10.99 -13.58
N ARG A 123 -10.27 -12.13 -12.88
CA ARG A 123 -10.54 -12.18 -11.43
C ARG A 123 -9.57 -11.32 -10.63
N TYR A 124 -8.27 -11.36 -10.97
CA TYR A 124 -7.31 -10.50 -10.30
C TYR A 124 -7.62 -9.01 -10.49
N ARG A 125 -7.98 -8.61 -11.71
CA ARG A 125 -8.34 -7.20 -11.99
C ARG A 125 -9.60 -6.77 -11.25
N GLU A 126 -10.59 -7.64 -11.15
CA GLU A 126 -11.81 -7.38 -10.38
C GLU A 126 -11.49 -7.12 -8.90
N LEU A 127 -10.70 -7.99 -8.28
CA LEU A 127 -10.30 -7.83 -6.87
C LEU A 127 -9.40 -6.59 -6.67
N CYS A 128 -8.53 -6.30 -7.62
CA CYS A 128 -7.76 -5.04 -7.60
C CYS A 128 -8.67 -3.81 -7.66
N ALA A 129 -9.71 -3.82 -8.49
CA ALA A 129 -10.65 -2.71 -8.57
C ALA A 129 -11.38 -2.50 -7.23
N ILE A 130 -11.84 -3.58 -6.61
CA ILE A 130 -12.51 -3.54 -5.31
C ILE A 130 -11.63 -2.91 -4.23
N ILE A 131 -10.40 -3.40 -4.06
CA ILE A 131 -9.51 -2.86 -3.02
C ILE A 131 -9.12 -1.42 -3.29
N VAL A 132 -8.88 -1.04 -4.55
CA VAL A 132 -8.56 0.34 -4.92
C VAL A 132 -9.74 1.27 -4.63
N GLU A 133 -10.96 0.88 -4.99
CA GLU A 133 -12.18 1.65 -4.70
C GLU A 133 -12.43 1.83 -3.20
N ARG A 134 -12.05 0.82 -2.39
CA ARG A 134 -12.19 0.89 -0.93
C ARG A 134 -11.17 1.81 -0.26
N ILE A 135 -10.01 2.00 -0.88
CA ILE A 135 -8.93 2.87 -0.37
C ILE A 135 -9.14 4.34 -0.81
N ALA A 136 -9.73 4.55 -1.98
CA ALA A 136 -9.96 5.89 -2.55
C ALA A 136 -11.09 6.65 -1.84
#